data_b462b90a80de105b1c82f370c11af83f
#
_entry.id   b462b90a80de105b1c82f370c11af83f
#
_cell.length_a   1.000
_cell.length_b   1.000
_cell.length_c   1.000
_cell.angle_alpha   90.00
_cell.angle_beta   90.00
_cell.angle_gamma   90.00
#
_symmetry.space_group_name_H-M   'P 1'
#
loop_
_entity.id
_entity.type
_entity.pdbx_description
1 polymer ?
#
loop_
_entity_poly.entity_id
_entity_poly.type
_entity_poly.pdbx_seq_one_letter_code
_entity_poly.pdbx_strand_id
1 'polypeptide(L)'
;MSKRSTRSFDPGTSVWWLLLPLAGAIVGAAIPYLSALSGVWSVLGSLLGAFVGVVADFTPQVRNWISTRALNKWIAEVSGDSGPIGKADLNSLRIHRSDRNIKEYVRRDAHDKLHDFLKDRTPVLVEGPSMAGKTRLVVQVLREAWPDARVLFPKGEDDVEKLLKNWRRPIRGAIIFLDELERFLGKEEFTLGVLNTWIDDSCTVVATTTRMNYTRWRTELDSKFPGWEIVNRFHSLPLEADLSDDELESVRNTKYAKDLASIEQLGLGRVLGRAEDIRRRFTSALDSHQGRAGLMKAAVDWSRVGLGAAGKQALLTLTKAYDDLWEEPDWEAEWSWVIGETATDAPLVLRTGKDSWEALDLLAEDADWPLTETTLRTMATCPHTALQALALVFEMHSNNTLTRDTVTESLTQEAADLLQKNSSANPTNADLLGSYAIFLTDIRRDHDHAEELYEQALTINPNNAITLGNYSQLLFVTGRDEEGLEFAERALKLAERGQEALCAACHFCLFMHSPRHRIASGRALKALLADGVTTGGWSFEGNLERLTQEEAPRYEFARAVAEALRNGDASALDDFEEWRDLDLPDREE
;
A
#
# COMPACT_ATOMS: atom_id res chain seq x y z
N MET A 1 35.49 -6.64 -4.21
CA MET A 1 35.97 -6.89 -5.58
C MET A 1 34.77 -6.88 -6.52
N SER A 2 34.92 -6.16 -7.63
CA SER A 2 34.06 -6.07 -8.82
C SER A 2 32.56 -5.79 -8.63
N LYS A 3 32.23 -4.50 -8.67
CA LYS A 3 30.87 -3.98 -8.93
C LYS A 3 30.43 -4.40 -10.35
N ARG A 4 29.52 -5.35 -10.48
CA ARG A 4 28.76 -5.53 -11.72
C ARG A 4 27.56 -4.58 -11.68
N SER A 5 27.75 -3.40 -12.28
CA SER A 5 26.67 -2.51 -12.72
C SER A 5 25.85 -3.25 -13.77
N THR A 6 24.66 -3.72 -13.42
CA THR A 6 23.67 -4.16 -14.41
C THR A 6 23.08 -2.91 -15.06
N ARG A 7 23.71 -2.42 -16.14
CA ARG A 7 23.07 -1.45 -17.02
C ARG A 7 21.86 -2.11 -17.68
N SER A 8 20.67 -1.62 -17.38
CA SER A 8 19.47 -1.93 -18.12
C SER A 8 19.67 -1.51 -19.58
N PHE A 9 19.47 -2.45 -20.47
CA PHE A 9 19.56 -2.24 -21.90
C PHE A 9 18.30 -1.47 -22.36
N ASP A 10 18.43 -0.15 -22.55
CA ASP A 10 17.43 0.68 -23.20
C ASP A 10 17.68 0.67 -24.71
N PRO A 11 16.88 -0.05 -25.51
CA PRO A 11 17.10 -0.21 -26.95
C PRO A 11 16.94 1.10 -27.74
N GLY A 12 16.40 2.18 -27.12
CA GLY A 12 16.26 3.48 -27.75
C GLY A 12 17.48 4.39 -27.62
N THR A 13 18.38 4.11 -26.66
CA THR A 13 19.53 5.00 -26.39
C THR A 13 20.85 4.48 -26.95
N SER A 14 20.95 3.18 -27.28
CA SER A 14 22.24 2.53 -27.60
C SER A 14 22.82 2.86 -28.97
N VAL A 15 21.98 3.21 -29.95
CA VAL A 15 22.46 3.45 -31.33
C VAL A 15 23.04 4.84 -31.50
N TRP A 16 22.46 5.85 -30.86
CA TRP A 16 22.86 7.24 -31.01
C TRP A 16 24.13 7.58 -30.22
N TRP A 17 24.36 6.94 -29.08
CA TRP A 17 25.61 7.10 -28.30
C TRP A 17 26.84 6.54 -28.98
N LEU A 18 26.67 5.60 -29.89
CA LEU A 18 27.76 5.06 -30.71
C LEU A 18 28.01 5.92 -31.95
N LEU A 19 26.99 6.59 -32.49
CA LEU A 19 27.09 7.41 -33.69
C LEU A 19 27.66 8.83 -33.42
N LEU A 20 27.36 9.43 -32.27
CA LEU A 20 27.87 10.76 -31.92
C LEU A 20 29.40 10.81 -31.72
N PRO A 21 30.05 9.88 -31.01
CA PRO A 21 31.50 9.83 -30.96
C PRO A 21 32.14 9.51 -32.31
N LEU A 22 31.50 8.67 -33.13
CA LEU A 22 31.98 8.32 -34.46
C LEU A 22 31.90 9.53 -35.40
N ALA A 23 30.82 10.30 -35.38
CA ALA A 23 30.69 11.54 -36.13
C ALA A 23 31.71 12.58 -35.66
N GLY A 24 31.92 12.72 -34.35
CA GLY A 24 32.95 13.61 -33.77
C GLY A 24 34.38 13.19 -34.14
N ALA A 25 34.69 11.89 -34.15
CA ALA A 25 35.99 11.36 -34.54
C ALA A 25 36.24 11.53 -36.04
N ILE A 26 35.23 11.37 -36.89
CA ILE A 26 35.35 11.60 -38.34
C ILE A 26 35.60 13.10 -38.62
N VAL A 27 34.88 14.00 -37.94
CA VAL A 27 35.07 15.44 -38.07
C VAL A 27 36.44 15.85 -37.53
N GLY A 28 36.86 15.32 -36.38
CA GLY A 28 38.20 15.60 -35.78
C GLY A 28 39.36 15.09 -36.62
N ALA A 29 39.24 13.93 -37.29
CA ALA A 29 40.25 13.38 -38.17
C ALA A 29 40.35 14.12 -39.53
N ALA A 30 39.28 14.79 -39.96
CA ALA A 30 39.24 15.54 -41.20
C ALA A 30 39.84 16.97 -41.08
N ILE A 31 39.86 17.54 -39.90
CA ILE A 31 40.34 18.93 -39.64
C ILE A 31 41.76 19.18 -40.15
N PRO A 32 42.77 18.31 -39.95
CA PRO A 32 44.15 18.52 -40.45
C PRO A 32 44.25 18.51 -41.97
N TYR A 33 43.38 17.79 -42.68
CA TYR A 33 43.39 17.73 -44.15
C TYR A 33 42.63 18.89 -44.79
N LEU A 34 41.77 19.57 -44.05
CA LEU A 34 40.92 20.65 -44.53
C LEU A 34 41.60 22.04 -44.50
N SER A 35 42.71 22.17 -43.79
CA SER A 35 43.45 23.42 -43.67
C SER A 35 44.17 23.84 -44.97
N ALA A 36 44.22 23.00 -46.00
CA ALA A 36 44.90 23.25 -47.27
C ALA A 36 44.02 23.77 -48.40
N LEU A 37 42.69 23.88 -48.21
CA LEU A 37 41.72 24.28 -49.27
C LEU A 37 40.86 25.45 -48.80
N SER A 38 41.22 26.67 -49.25
CA SER A 38 40.56 27.91 -48.85
C SER A 38 39.20 28.11 -49.46
N GLY A 39 38.27 28.60 -48.68
CA GLY A 39 37.01 29.25 -49.09
C GLY A 39 35.73 28.35 -49.10
N VAL A 40 35.72 27.24 -49.81
CA VAL A 40 34.56 26.36 -49.90
C VAL A 40 34.34 25.51 -48.65
N TRP A 41 35.40 25.12 -47.97
CA TRP A 41 35.36 24.31 -46.79
C TRP A 41 34.97 25.03 -45.49
N SER A 42 35.17 26.37 -45.45
CA SER A 42 34.68 27.18 -44.34
C SER A 42 33.15 27.26 -44.33
N VAL A 43 32.54 27.33 -45.51
CA VAL A 43 31.05 27.31 -45.68
C VAL A 43 30.50 25.92 -45.36
N LEU A 44 31.16 24.85 -45.83
CA LEU A 44 30.78 23.47 -45.49
C LEU A 44 30.95 23.15 -44.02
N GLY A 45 32.02 23.61 -43.36
CA GLY A 45 32.25 23.49 -41.94
C GLY A 45 31.21 24.23 -41.10
N SER A 46 30.79 25.43 -41.55
CA SER A 46 29.74 26.21 -40.91
C SER A 46 28.38 25.55 -41.05
N LEU A 47 28.09 24.98 -42.25
CA LEU A 47 26.87 24.22 -42.48
C LEU A 47 26.82 22.91 -41.70
N LEU A 48 27.94 22.19 -41.57
CA LEU A 48 28.03 20.98 -40.74
C LEU A 48 27.92 21.30 -39.24
N GLY A 49 28.57 22.40 -38.81
CA GLY A 49 28.46 22.90 -37.43
C GLY A 49 27.02 23.31 -37.09
N ALA A 50 26.33 24.02 -38.01
CA ALA A 50 24.92 24.36 -37.87
C ALA A 50 24.03 23.11 -37.86
N PHE A 51 24.32 22.12 -38.72
CA PHE A 51 23.59 20.87 -38.77
C PHE A 51 23.77 20.04 -37.47
N VAL A 52 25.00 19.95 -36.96
CA VAL A 52 25.29 19.29 -35.67
C VAL A 52 24.63 20.03 -34.50
N GLY A 53 24.61 21.38 -34.54
CA GLY A 53 23.90 22.18 -33.55
C GLY A 53 22.39 21.93 -33.58
N VAL A 54 21.80 21.94 -34.76
CA VAL A 54 20.37 21.65 -34.96
C VAL A 54 20.04 20.21 -34.52
N VAL A 55 20.88 19.22 -34.87
CA VAL A 55 20.68 17.84 -34.43
C VAL A 55 20.85 17.70 -32.91
N ALA A 56 21.78 18.44 -32.30
CA ALA A 56 21.95 18.45 -30.83
C ALA A 56 20.75 19.05 -30.11
N ASP A 57 20.12 20.10 -30.67
CA ASP A 57 18.90 20.72 -30.14
C ASP A 57 17.65 19.84 -30.34
N PHE A 58 17.59 19.06 -31.41
CA PHE A 58 16.49 18.13 -31.67
C PHE A 58 16.59 16.81 -30.91
N THR A 59 17.78 16.38 -30.49
CA THR A 59 17.97 15.09 -29.79
C THR A 59 17.18 14.97 -28.47
N PRO A 60 17.11 16.00 -27.60
CA PRO A 60 16.28 15.95 -26.41
C PRO A 60 14.79 15.86 -26.73
N GLN A 61 14.33 16.58 -27.77
CA GLN A 61 12.92 16.59 -28.19
C GLN A 61 12.50 15.24 -28.78
N VAL A 62 13.33 14.65 -29.63
CA VAL A 62 13.09 13.32 -30.21
C VAL A 62 13.12 12.24 -29.12
N ARG A 63 14.07 12.32 -28.18
CA ARG A 63 14.13 11.41 -27.03
C ARG A 63 12.91 11.52 -26.15
N ASN A 64 12.46 12.74 -25.82
CA ASN A 64 11.24 12.96 -25.07
C ASN A 64 9.99 12.46 -25.82
N TRP A 65 9.91 12.66 -27.13
CA TRP A 65 8.81 12.16 -27.94
C TRP A 65 8.76 10.62 -27.95
N ILE A 66 9.90 9.94 -28.12
CA ILE A 66 9.99 8.46 -28.09
C ILE A 66 9.60 7.93 -26.70
N SER A 67 10.14 8.54 -25.63
CA SER A 67 9.82 8.13 -24.24
C SER A 67 8.35 8.35 -23.90
N THR A 68 7.77 9.49 -24.30
CA THR A 68 6.35 9.79 -24.11
C THR A 68 5.45 8.80 -24.89
N ARG A 69 5.85 8.45 -26.11
CA ARG A 69 5.09 7.49 -26.93
C ARG A 69 5.15 6.07 -26.35
N ALA A 70 6.32 5.65 -25.87
CA ALA A 70 6.49 4.37 -25.20
C ALA A 70 5.70 4.30 -23.88
N LEU A 71 5.73 5.38 -23.08
CA LEU A 71 4.94 5.52 -21.88
C LEU A 71 3.44 5.43 -22.18
N ASN A 72 2.95 6.22 -23.16
CA ASN A 72 1.53 6.23 -23.52
C ASN A 72 1.05 4.86 -24.03
N LYS A 73 1.89 4.13 -24.76
CA LYS A 73 1.58 2.76 -25.18
C LYS A 73 1.44 1.82 -23.98
N TRP A 74 2.36 1.93 -23.04
CA TRP A 74 2.31 1.08 -21.84
C TRP A 74 1.13 1.43 -20.92
N ILE A 75 0.80 2.72 -20.77
CA ILE A 75 -0.41 3.15 -20.06
C ILE A 75 -1.66 2.51 -20.70
N ALA A 76 -1.73 2.48 -22.03
CA ALA A 76 -2.83 1.85 -22.74
C ALA A 76 -2.87 0.32 -22.54
N GLU A 77 -1.72 -0.34 -22.44
CA GLU A 77 -1.61 -1.79 -22.17
C GLU A 77 -2.12 -2.13 -20.75
N VAL A 78 -1.86 -1.28 -19.74
CA VAL A 78 -2.24 -1.50 -18.34
C VAL A 78 -3.66 -1.00 -18.06
N SER A 79 -4.00 0.22 -18.51
CA SER A 79 -5.24 0.91 -18.10
C SER A 79 -6.36 0.79 -19.13
N GLY A 80 -6.11 0.14 -20.26
CA GLY A 80 -6.93 0.24 -21.46
C GLY A 80 -6.78 1.59 -22.14
N ASP A 81 -7.08 1.69 -23.43
CA ASP A 81 -6.95 2.95 -24.18
C ASP A 81 -8.15 3.87 -23.91
N SER A 82 -8.14 4.53 -22.75
CA SER A 82 -9.14 5.52 -22.34
C SER A 82 -8.85 6.92 -22.93
N GLY A 83 -7.72 7.09 -23.63
CA GLY A 83 -7.26 8.40 -24.09
C GLY A 83 -6.80 9.32 -22.95
N PRO A 84 -6.69 10.64 -23.18
CA PRO A 84 -6.42 11.64 -22.15
C PRO A 84 -7.55 11.68 -21.11
N ILE A 85 -7.19 11.89 -19.83
CA ILE A 85 -8.15 11.86 -18.70
C ILE A 85 -9.30 12.87 -18.87
N GLY A 86 -9.03 14.02 -19.48
CA GLY A 86 -10.05 15.03 -19.75
C GLY A 86 -11.17 14.56 -20.70
N LYS A 87 -10.88 13.60 -21.57
CA LYS A 87 -11.82 13.04 -22.57
C LYS A 87 -12.32 11.65 -22.22
N ALA A 88 -11.74 10.98 -21.19
CA ALA A 88 -12.13 9.64 -20.80
C ALA A 88 -13.59 9.60 -20.34
N ASP A 89 -14.32 8.55 -20.72
CA ASP A 89 -15.69 8.35 -20.22
C ASP A 89 -15.64 7.99 -18.72
N LEU A 90 -16.47 8.66 -17.92
CA LEU A 90 -16.58 8.41 -16.47
C LEU A 90 -16.97 6.96 -16.16
N ASN A 91 -17.80 6.34 -17.01
CA ASN A 91 -18.16 4.94 -16.85
C ASN A 91 -16.97 4.00 -17.04
N SER A 92 -15.98 4.39 -17.82
CA SER A 92 -14.75 3.62 -18.02
C SER A 92 -13.76 3.75 -16.87
N LEU A 93 -14.01 4.63 -15.90
CA LEU A 93 -13.12 4.98 -14.79
C LEU A 93 -13.60 4.43 -13.44
N ARG A 94 -14.31 3.29 -13.43
CA ARG A 94 -14.85 2.62 -12.21
C ARG A 94 -15.71 3.52 -11.29
N ILE A 95 -16.12 4.70 -11.78
CA ILE A 95 -17.08 5.52 -11.05
C ILE A 95 -18.40 4.77 -11.10
N HIS A 96 -18.90 4.35 -9.93
CA HIS A 96 -20.09 3.53 -9.80
C HIS A 96 -21.22 4.01 -10.70
N ARG A 97 -21.72 3.10 -11.52
CA ARG A 97 -22.83 3.38 -12.46
C ARG A 97 -24.05 3.78 -11.66
N SER A 98 -24.39 5.06 -11.71
CA SER A 98 -25.77 5.43 -11.44
C SER A 98 -26.49 5.55 -12.79
N ASP A 99 -27.73 5.10 -12.89
CA ASP A 99 -28.62 5.35 -14.04
C ASP A 99 -28.86 6.85 -14.25
N ARG A 100 -28.47 7.64 -13.26
CA ARG A 100 -28.51 9.10 -13.28
C ARG A 100 -27.19 9.59 -13.88
N ASN A 101 -27.30 10.26 -15.01
CA ASN A 101 -26.20 10.84 -15.77
C ASN A 101 -25.31 11.74 -14.88
N ILE A 102 -24.24 11.18 -14.26
CA ILE A 102 -23.35 11.84 -13.29
C ILE A 102 -22.40 12.80 -14.01
N LYS A 103 -22.93 13.70 -14.84
CA LYS A 103 -22.10 14.67 -15.60
C LYS A 103 -21.67 15.84 -14.72
N GLU A 104 -22.51 16.24 -13.77
CA GLU A 104 -22.21 17.36 -12.88
C GLU A 104 -21.37 16.87 -11.70
N TYR A 105 -20.41 17.69 -11.34
CA TYR A 105 -19.55 17.48 -10.18
C TYR A 105 -19.91 18.51 -9.11
N VAL A 106 -20.16 18.05 -7.91
CA VAL A 106 -20.26 18.90 -6.72
C VAL A 106 -18.86 19.04 -6.14
N ARG A 107 -18.35 20.26 -6.07
CA ARG A 107 -17.01 20.52 -5.55
C ARG A 107 -16.99 20.20 -4.05
N ARG A 108 -16.03 19.37 -3.66
CA ARG A 108 -15.81 18.93 -2.28
C ARG A 108 -14.73 19.80 -1.64
N ASP A 109 -14.79 20.00 -0.32
CA ASP A 109 -13.80 20.76 0.44
C ASP A 109 -12.38 20.19 0.31
N ALA A 110 -12.28 18.88 0.13
CA ALA A 110 -11.02 18.18 -0.12
C ALA A 110 -10.41 18.46 -1.51
N HIS A 111 -11.15 19.10 -2.45
CA HIS A 111 -10.75 19.25 -3.84
C HIS A 111 -9.45 20.05 -3.98
N ASP A 112 -9.40 21.25 -3.40
CA ASP A 112 -8.25 22.13 -3.53
C ASP A 112 -7.01 21.57 -2.80
N LYS A 113 -7.20 20.96 -1.65
CA LYS A 113 -6.12 20.27 -0.91
C LYS A 113 -5.52 19.14 -1.74
N LEU A 114 -6.37 18.31 -2.37
CA LEU A 114 -5.89 17.24 -3.24
C LEU A 114 -5.13 17.79 -4.43
N HIS A 115 -5.65 18.85 -5.06
CA HIS A 115 -4.99 19.50 -6.20
C HIS A 115 -3.57 19.96 -5.83
N ASP A 116 -3.41 20.64 -4.67
CA ASP A 116 -2.13 21.17 -4.23
C ASP A 116 -1.13 20.04 -3.92
N PHE A 117 -1.54 19.00 -3.20
CA PHE A 117 -0.69 17.84 -2.96
C PHE A 117 -0.22 17.17 -4.23
N LEU A 118 -1.12 16.96 -5.21
CA LEU A 118 -0.75 16.34 -6.47
C LEU A 118 0.17 17.23 -7.32
N LYS A 119 0.00 18.54 -7.26
CA LYS A 119 0.89 19.51 -7.90
C LYS A 119 2.30 19.45 -7.34
N ASP A 120 2.42 19.30 -6.02
CA ASP A 120 3.69 19.16 -5.31
C ASP A 120 4.25 17.73 -5.39
N ARG A 121 3.54 16.83 -6.07
CA ARG A 121 3.88 15.40 -6.20
C ARG A 121 3.99 14.67 -4.87
N THR A 122 3.27 15.14 -3.89
CA THR A 122 3.11 14.43 -2.62
C THR A 122 2.23 13.20 -2.85
N PRO A 123 2.66 12.00 -2.48
CA PRO A 123 1.78 10.82 -2.54
C PRO A 123 0.58 11.01 -1.62
N VAL A 124 -0.64 10.85 -2.14
CA VAL A 124 -1.87 11.08 -1.36
C VAL A 124 -2.75 9.85 -1.35
N LEU A 125 -3.24 9.50 -0.17
CA LEU A 125 -4.26 8.49 0.05
C LEU A 125 -5.57 9.18 0.44
N VAL A 126 -6.54 9.17 -0.48
CA VAL A 126 -7.90 9.66 -0.18
C VAL A 126 -8.66 8.55 0.52
N GLU A 127 -8.94 8.73 1.80
CA GLU A 127 -9.65 7.75 2.60
C GLU A 127 -11.04 8.28 3.01
N GLY A 128 -11.99 7.38 3.18
CA GLY A 128 -13.35 7.75 3.59
C GLY A 128 -14.34 6.61 3.39
N PRO A 129 -15.58 6.76 3.89
CA PRO A 129 -16.60 5.73 3.79
C PRO A 129 -16.85 5.28 2.34
N SER A 130 -17.44 4.09 2.20
CA SER A 130 -17.91 3.63 0.89
C SER A 130 -18.90 4.64 0.30
N MET A 131 -18.80 4.83 -1.02
CA MET A 131 -19.63 5.77 -1.76
C MET A 131 -19.50 7.26 -1.33
N ALA A 132 -18.46 7.66 -0.59
CA ALA A 132 -18.18 9.07 -0.30
C ALA A 132 -17.79 9.88 -1.56
N GLY A 133 -17.45 9.22 -2.65
CA GLY A 133 -17.06 9.87 -3.91
C GLY A 133 -15.55 10.03 -4.12
N LYS A 134 -14.72 9.24 -3.43
CA LYS A 134 -13.25 9.27 -3.50
C LYS A 134 -12.71 9.22 -4.94
N THR A 135 -13.05 8.18 -5.68
CA THR A 135 -12.64 8.00 -7.09
C THR A 135 -13.11 9.17 -7.96
N ARG A 136 -14.34 9.67 -7.70
CA ARG A 136 -14.89 10.83 -8.43
C ARG A 136 -14.10 12.11 -8.16
N LEU A 137 -13.72 12.36 -6.91
CA LEU A 137 -12.87 13.48 -6.51
C LEU A 137 -11.53 13.43 -7.23
N VAL A 138 -10.81 12.31 -7.15
CA VAL A 138 -9.49 12.12 -7.77
C VAL A 138 -9.59 12.35 -9.29
N VAL A 139 -10.52 11.70 -9.96
CA VAL A 139 -10.70 11.85 -11.42
C VAL A 139 -11.00 13.30 -11.81
N GLN A 140 -11.81 14.02 -11.02
CA GLN A 140 -12.14 15.40 -11.31
C GLN A 140 -10.93 16.32 -11.17
N VAL A 141 -10.17 16.18 -10.08
CA VAL A 141 -8.94 16.95 -9.86
C VAL A 141 -7.92 16.70 -10.98
N LEU A 142 -7.72 15.43 -11.37
CA LEU A 142 -6.83 15.08 -12.46
C LEU A 142 -7.29 15.68 -13.80
N ARG A 143 -8.59 15.71 -14.07
CA ARG A 143 -9.16 16.32 -15.28
C ARG A 143 -8.95 17.83 -15.35
N GLU A 144 -9.06 18.50 -14.22
CA GLU A 144 -8.88 19.95 -14.14
C GLU A 144 -7.41 20.33 -14.23
N ALA A 145 -6.54 19.62 -13.51
CA ALA A 145 -5.12 19.94 -13.46
C ALA A 145 -4.32 19.49 -14.70
N TRP A 146 -4.66 18.31 -15.25
CA TRP A 146 -3.91 17.69 -16.35
C TRP A 146 -4.82 17.05 -17.41
N PRO A 147 -5.70 17.81 -18.10
CA PRO A 147 -6.71 17.27 -19.00
C PRO A 147 -6.15 16.43 -20.14
N ASP A 148 -4.94 16.74 -20.60
CA ASP A 148 -4.28 16.04 -21.70
C ASP A 148 -3.41 14.86 -21.23
N ALA A 149 -3.27 14.65 -19.92
CA ALA A 149 -2.47 13.56 -19.39
C ALA A 149 -3.17 12.21 -19.57
N ARG A 150 -2.37 11.18 -19.78
CA ARG A 150 -2.78 9.78 -19.65
C ARG A 150 -2.40 9.30 -18.26
N VAL A 151 -3.30 8.58 -17.62
CA VAL A 151 -3.16 8.09 -16.25
C VAL A 151 -2.97 6.58 -16.25
N LEU A 152 -1.97 6.11 -15.53
CA LEU A 152 -1.83 4.70 -15.17
C LEU A 152 -2.91 4.38 -14.13
N PHE A 153 -3.97 3.73 -14.57
CA PHE A 153 -5.13 3.41 -13.77
C PHE A 153 -5.53 1.95 -13.97
N PRO A 154 -4.94 1.00 -13.21
CA PRO A 154 -5.31 -0.41 -13.25
C PRO A 154 -6.75 -0.60 -12.78
N LYS A 155 -7.60 -1.16 -13.63
CA LYS A 155 -9.04 -1.29 -13.36
C LYS A 155 -9.44 -2.64 -12.78
N GLY A 156 -8.76 -3.70 -13.16
CA GLY A 156 -8.99 -5.07 -12.73
C GLY A 156 -7.73 -5.70 -12.16
N GLU A 157 -7.86 -6.88 -11.55
CA GLU A 157 -6.73 -7.63 -11.00
C GLU A 157 -5.65 -7.94 -12.06
N ASP A 158 -6.09 -8.31 -13.28
CA ASP A 158 -5.17 -8.56 -14.40
C ASP A 158 -4.32 -7.32 -14.74
N ASP A 159 -4.88 -6.12 -14.58
CA ASP A 159 -4.20 -4.86 -14.86
C ASP A 159 -3.23 -4.49 -13.73
N VAL A 160 -3.61 -4.79 -12.47
CA VAL A 160 -2.72 -4.67 -11.30
C VAL A 160 -1.50 -5.56 -11.49
N GLU A 161 -1.69 -6.83 -11.84
CA GLU A 161 -0.57 -7.73 -12.12
C GLU A 161 0.32 -7.26 -13.28
N LYS A 162 -0.28 -6.74 -14.36
CA LYS A 162 0.50 -6.18 -15.48
C LYS A 162 1.35 -4.99 -15.04
N LEU A 163 0.78 -4.09 -14.21
CA LEU A 163 1.49 -2.96 -13.66
C LEU A 163 2.68 -3.43 -12.82
N LEU A 164 2.43 -4.31 -11.86
CA LEU A 164 3.43 -4.75 -10.89
C LEU A 164 4.53 -5.61 -11.53
N LYS A 165 4.22 -6.53 -12.44
CA LYS A 165 5.22 -7.30 -13.19
C LYS A 165 6.15 -6.43 -14.04
N ASN A 166 5.72 -5.23 -14.40
CA ASN A 166 6.47 -4.31 -15.27
C ASN A 166 6.84 -2.99 -14.59
N TRP A 167 6.81 -2.91 -13.26
CA TRP A 167 7.03 -1.67 -12.51
C TRP A 167 8.38 -0.98 -12.79
N ARG A 168 9.39 -1.74 -13.22
CA ARG A 168 10.73 -1.22 -13.58
C ARG A 168 10.78 -0.49 -14.93
N ARG A 169 9.68 -0.46 -15.68
CA ARG A 169 9.65 0.32 -16.92
C ARG A 169 9.78 1.81 -16.59
N PRO A 170 10.49 2.60 -17.41
CA PRO A 170 10.64 4.02 -17.17
C PRO A 170 9.29 4.72 -17.29
N ILE A 171 8.79 5.24 -16.17
CA ILE A 171 7.50 5.94 -16.07
C ILE A 171 7.65 7.35 -15.54
N ARG A 172 8.84 7.91 -15.66
CA ARG A 172 9.19 9.21 -15.08
C ARG A 172 8.15 10.28 -15.40
N GLY A 173 7.64 10.92 -14.36
CA GLY A 173 6.62 11.96 -14.46
C GLY A 173 5.22 11.46 -14.82
N ALA A 174 4.97 10.14 -14.78
CA ALA A 174 3.62 9.60 -14.98
C ALA A 174 2.69 9.96 -13.82
N ILE A 175 1.39 9.98 -14.10
CA ILE A 175 0.35 10.00 -13.08
C ILE A 175 -0.09 8.55 -12.83
N ILE A 176 -0.02 8.10 -11.59
CA ILE A 176 -0.39 6.76 -11.17
C ILE A 176 -1.58 6.88 -10.21
N PHE A 177 -2.69 6.27 -10.56
CA PHE A 177 -3.87 6.22 -9.72
C PHE A 177 -4.16 4.79 -9.27
N LEU A 178 -3.98 4.53 -7.97
CA LEU A 178 -4.19 3.25 -7.30
C LEU A 178 -5.57 3.27 -6.61
N ASP A 179 -6.62 3.01 -7.36
CA ASP A 179 -7.98 2.96 -6.83
C ASP A 179 -8.17 1.66 -6.05
N GLU A 180 -8.64 1.77 -4.79
CA GLU A 180 -8.70 0.66 -3.82
C GLU A 180 -7.29 0.10 -3.54
N LEU A 181 -6.51 0.83 -2.72
CA LEU A 181 -5.10 0.50 -2.43
C LEU A 181 -4.92 -0.92 -1.88
N GLU A 182 -5.92 -1.46 -1.19
CA GLU A 182 -6.00 -2.83 -0.69
C GLU A 182 -5.73 -3.89 -1.76
N ARG A 183 -6.06 -3.63 -3.00
CA ARG A 183 -5.84 -4.52 -4.14
C ARG A 183 -4.36 -4.68 -4.48
N PHE A 184 -3.53 -3.76 -4.05
CA PHE A 184 -2.10 -3.73 -4.32
C PHE A 184 -1.30 -4.27 -3.12
N LEU A 185 -1.72 -3.97 -1.90
CA LEU A 185 -0.98 -4.26 -0.66
C LEU A 185 -0.75 -5.76 -0.42
N GLY A 186 -1.61 -6.63 -0.93
CA GLY A 186 -1.44 -8.08 -0.81
C GLY A 186 -0.56 -8.73 -1.89
N LYS A 187 0.02 -7.94 -2.80
CA LYS A 187 0.84 -8.46 -3.91
C LYS A 187 2.32 -8.40 -3.54
N GLU A 188 3.04 -9.53 -3.66
CA GLU A 188 4.47 -9.62 -3.37
C GLU A 188 5.33 -8.61 -4.15
N GLU A 189 4.91 -8.26 -5.36
CA GLU A 189 5.62 -7.31 -6.20
C GLU A 189 5.43 -5.84 -5.80
N PHE A 190 4.41 -5.50 -4.99
CA PHE A 190 4.15 -4.14 -4.55
C PHE A 190 4.81 -3.88 -3.20
N THR A 191 6.04 -3.44 -3.25
CA THR A 191 6.86 -3.14 -2.06
C THR A 191 7.04 -1.63 -1.87
N LEU A 192 7.47 -1.22 -0.68
CA LEU A 192 7.87 0.17 -0.40
C LEU A 192 8.92 0.66 -1.40
N GLY A 193 9.88 -0.21 -1.80
CA GLY A 193 10.90 0.11 -2.79
C GLY A 193 10.32 0.47 -4.16
N VAL A 194 9.23 -0.19 -4.58
CA VAL A 194 8.50 0.15 -5.82
C VAL A 194 7.88 1.54 -5.70
N LEU A 195 7.18 1.82 -4.62
CA LEU A 195 6.55 3.13 -4.39
C LEU A 195 7.61 4.25 -4.33
N ASN A 196 8.69 4.06 -3.58
CA ASN A 196 9.77 5.02 -3.51
C ASN A 196 10.42 5.27 -4.87
N THR A 197 10.60 4.22 -5.69
CA THR A 197 11.12 4.37 -7.07
C THR A 197 10.20 5.25 -7.92
N TRP A 198 8.89 5.08 -7.83
CA TRP A 198 7.94 5.94 -8.55
C TRP A 198 8.00 7.40 -8.08
N ILE A 199 8.13 7.62 -6.77
CA ILE A 199 8.29 8.96 -6.20
C ILE A 199 9.60 9.61 -6.67
N ASP A 200 10.70 8.88 -6.65
CA ASP A 200 12.02 9.36 -7.08
C ASP A 200 12.05 9.64 -8.60
N ASP A 201 11.31 8.88 -9.39
CA ASP A 201 11.07 9.14 -10.81
C ASP A 201 10.11 10.33 -11.05
N SER A 202 9.76 11.07 -10.01
CA SER A 202 8.87 12.24 -10.07
C SER A 202 7.48 11.90 -10.60
N CYS A 203 6.99 10.70 -10.34
CA CYS A 203 5.59 10.35 -10.61
C CYS A 203 4.66 11.06 -9.63
N THR A 204 3.46 11.39 -10.09
CA THR A 204 2.37 11.83 -9.22
C THR A 204 1.57 10.59 -8.83
N VAL A 205 1.59 10.22 -7.55
CA VAL A 205 0.92 9.01 -7.06
C VAL A 205 -0.27 9.40 -6.19
N VAL A 206 -1.45 8.90 -6.53
CA VAL A 206 -2.66 9.06 -5.73
C VAL A 206 -3.34 7.71 -5.56
N ALA A 207 -3.84 7.46 -4.36
CA ALA A 207 -4.55 6.23 -4.03
C ALA A 207 -5.89 6.53 -3.36
N THR A 208 -6.81 5.56 -3.37
CA THR A 208 -8.03 5.60 -2.57
C THR A 208 -8.13 4.35 -1.70
N THR A 209 -8.83 4.46 -0.57
CA THR A 209 -9.20 3.31 0.27
C THR A 209 -10.46 3.60 1.08
N THR A 210 -11.07 2.59 1.66
CA THR A 210 -12.18 2.79 2.61
C THR A 210 -11.65 3.26 3.96
N ARG A 211 -12.51 3.97 4.74
CA ARG A 211 -12.21 4.35 6.12
C ARG A 211 -11.94 3.11 6.99
N MET A 212 -12.67 2.03 6.76
CA MET A 212 -12.50 0.78 7.46
C MET A 212 -11.10 0.19 7.26
N ASN A 213 -10.63 0.08 6.01
CA ASN A 213 -9.29 -0.42 5.70
C ASN A 213 -8.20 0.51 6.24
N TYR A 214 -8.37 1.83 6.05
CA TYR A 214 -7.41 2.82 6.57
C TYR A 214 -7.26 2.73 8.09
N THR A 215 -8.38 2.66 8.83
CA THR A 215 -8.37 2.52 10.29
C THR A 215 -7.70 1.21 10.70
N ARG A 216 -8.02 0.09 10.02
CA ARG A 216 -7.38 -1.20 10.27
C ARG A 216 -5.86 -1.11 10.11
N TRP A 217 -5.37 -0.48 9.06
CA TRP A 217 -3.93 -0.35 8.83
C TRP A 217 -3.22 0.60 9.80
N ARG A 218 -3.96 1.47 10.49
CA ARG A 218 -3.43 2.45 11.44
C ARG A 218 -3.70 2.13 12.90
N THR A 219 -4.37 1.04 13.20
CA THR A 219 -4.54 0.57 14.58
C THR A 219 -3.27 -0.10 15.10
N GLU A 220 -3.23 -0.47 16.36
CA GLU A 220 -2.06 -1.01 17.10
C GLU A 220 -1.30 -2.17 16.42
N LEU A 221 -1.80 -2.67 15.31
CA LEU A 221 -1.27 -3.80 14.52
C LEU A 221 -0.52 -3.39 13.26
N ASP A 222 -0.40 -2.10 13.01
CA ASP A 222 0.09 -1.53 11.75
C ASP A 222 1.43 -2.11 11.30
N SER A 223 2.36 -2.36 12.22
CA SER A 223 3.68 -2.92 11.89
C SER A 223 3.64 -4.40 11.47
N LYS A 224 2.55 -5.12 11.74
CA LYS A 224 2.38 -6.54 11.41
C LYS A 224 1.55 -6.74 10.13
N PHE A 225 0.88 -5.68 9.66
CA PHE A 225 0.12 -5.75 8.42
C PHE A 225 1.06 -5.64 7.21
N PRO A 226 1.08 -6.63 6.30
CA PRO A 226 1.88 -6.52 5.09
C PRO A 226 1.50 -5.29 4.27
N GLY A 227 2.45 -4.37 4.07
CA GLY A 227 2.22 -3.13 3.33
C GLY A 227 1.92 -1.90 4.20
N TRP A 228 1.96 -2.02 5.52
CA TRP A 228 1.80 -0.87 6.42
C TRP A 228 2.78 0.28 6.13
N GLU A 229 4.04 -0.03 5.87
CA GLU A 229 5.05 0.95 5.47
C GLU A 229 4.72 1.67 4.15
N ILE A 230 3.99 0.99 3.26
CA ILE A 230 3.49 1.59 2.01
C ILE A 230 2.40 2.61 2.34
N VAL A 231 1.44 2.24 3.19
CA VAL A 231 0.34 3.15 3.61
C VAL A 231 0.89 4.39 4.30
N ASN A 232 1.85 4.22 5.19
CA ASN A 232 2.50 5.32 5.91
C ASN A 232 3.27 6.29 4.99
N ARG A 233 3.61 5.84 3.79
CA ARG A 233 4.29 6.72 2.81
C ARG A 233 3.36 7.73 2.15
N PHE A 234 2.04 7.54 2.27
CA PHE A 234 1.04 8.44 1.73
C PHE A 234 0.64 9.50 2.75
N HIS A 235 0.38 10.71 2.26
CA HIS A 235 -0.33 11.72 3.03
C HIS A 235 -1.82 11.40 3.02
N SER A 236 -2.42 11.23 4.20
CA SER A 236 -3.86 10.94 4.32
C SER A 236 -4.70 12.19 4.07
N LEU A 237 -5.70 12.05 3.21
CA LEU A 237 -6.71 13.06 2.94
C LEU A 237 -8.10 12.47 3.20
N PRO A 238 -8.75 12.80 4.34
CA PRO A 238 -10.08 12.31 4.63
C PRO A 238 -11.15 12.93 3.72
N LEU A 239 -12.10 12.10 3.30
CA LEU A 239 -13.30 12.51 2.56
C LEU A 239 -14.53 11.94 3.25
N GLU A 240 -15.31 12.79 3.88
CA GLU A 240 -16.53 12.38 4.58
C GLU A 240 -17.67 12.05 3.60
N ALA A 241 -18.61 11.20 4.03
CA ALA A 241 -19.84 10.96 3.27
C ALA A 241 -20.80 12.15 3.37
N ASP A 242 -20.86 12.74 4.55
CA ASP A 242 -21.66 13.91 4.84
C ASP A 242 -21.04 15.15 4.16
N LEU A 243 -21.89 16.08 3.76
CA LEU A 243 -21.48 17.30 3.10
C LEU A 243 -21.44 18.45 4.10
N SER A 244 -20.45 19.34 3.95
CA SER A 244 -20.42 20.62 4.65
C SER A 244 -21.53 21.56 4.15
N ASP A 245 -21.79 22.63 4.91
CA ASP A 245 -22.79 23.64 4.50
C ASP A 245 -22.47 24.28 3.14
N ASP A 246 -21.19 24.50 2.84
CA ASP A 246 -20.73 25.05 1.57
C ASP A 246 -20.91 24.04 0.42
N GLU A 247 -20.66 22.77 0.69
CA GLU A 247 -20.91 21.68 -0.26
C GLU A 247 -22.40 21.49 -0.53
N LEU A 248 -23.26 21.59 0.48
CA LEU A 248 -24.73 21.56 0.35
C LEU A 248 -25.25 22.76 -0.48
N GLU A 249 -24.70 23.95 -0.24
CA GLU A 249 -25.02 25.11 -1.10
C GLU A 249 -24.62 24.87 -2.56
N SER A 250 -23.47 24.22 -2.77
CA SER A 250 -23.04 23.81 -4.11
C SER A 250 -24.02 22.82 -4.74
N VAL A 251 -24.59 21.87 -3.98
CA VAL A 251 -25.63 20.93 -4.47
C VAL A 251 -26.87 21.67 -4.93
N ARG A 252 -27.31 22.73 -4.21
CA ARG A 252 -28.49 23.55 -4.57
C ARG A 252 -28.38 24.16 -5.96
N ASN A 253 -27.16 24.43 -6.40
CA ASN A 253 -26.89 25.01 -7.71
C ASN A 253 -26.73 23.96 -8.83
N THR A 254 -26.98 22.69 -8.56
CA THR A 254 -26.90 21.58 -9.52
C THR A 254 -28.29 20.98 -9.78
N LYS A 255 -28.37 20.09 -10.76
CA LYS A 255 -29.58 19.26 -11.01
C LYS A 255 -29.95 18.33 -9.85
N TYR A 256 -29.03 18.15 -8.88
CA TYR A 256 -29.25 17.32 -7.67
C TYR A 256 -30.02 18.06 -6.57
N ALA A 257 -30.33 19.34 -6.74
CA ALA A 257 -31.11 20.14 -5.80
C ALA A 257 -32.47 19.49 -5.41
N LYS A 258 -33.07 18.74 -6.32
CA LYS A 258 -34.32 18.01 -6.08
C LYS A 258 -34.17 16.87 -5.08
N ASP A 259 -32.99 16.33 -4.90
CA ASP A 259 -32.65 15.22 -4.00
C ASP A 259 -31.97 15.72 -2.70
N LEU A 260 -31.96 17.07 -2.46
CA LEU A 260 -31.18 17.70 -1.39
C LEU A 260 -31.46 17.08 -0.02
N ALA A 261 -32.72 16.89 0.36
CA ALA A 261 -33.07 16.31 1.68
C ALA A 261 -32.49 14.90 1.89
N SER A 262 -32.52 14.07 0.82
CA SER A 262 -31.91 12.75 0.87
C SER A 262 -30.37 12.83 0.91
N ILE A 263 -29.80 13.82 0.23
CA ILE A 263 -28.34 14.04 0.19
C ILE A 263 -27.84 14.53 1.56
N GLU A 264 -28.57 15.42 2.23
CA GLU A 264 -28.29 15.84 3.60
C GLU A 264 -28.28 14.68 4.60
N GLN A 265 -29.20 13.73 4.42
CA GLN A 265 -29.35 12.58 5.33
C GLN A 265 -28.36 11.44 5.04
N LEU A 266 -28.10 11.14 3.79
CA LEU A 266 -27.40 9.92 3.37
C LEU A 266 -26.03 10.19 2.73
N GLY A 267 -25.74 11.43 2.35
CA GLY A 267 -24.58 11.80 1.57
C GLY A 267 -24.77 11.68 0.05
N LEU A 268 -24.08 12.54 -0.71
CA LEU A 268 -24.23 12.66 -2.17
C LEU A 268 -23.96 11.34 -2.90
N GLY A 269 -22.85 10.69 -2.59
CA GLY A 269 -22.42 9.48 -3.29
C GLY A 269 -23.35 8.30 -3.04
N ARG A 270 -23.87 8.17 -1.83
CA ARG A 270 -24.84 7.11 -1.46
C ARG A 270 -26.17 7.27 -2.19
N VAL A 271 -26.67 8.51 -2.29
CA VAL A 271 -27.92 8.80 -3.03
C VAL A 271 -27.73 8.54 -4.53
N LEU A 272 -26.63 9.00 -5.11
CA LEU A 272 -26.35 8.79 -6.53
C LEU A 272 -26.02 7.33 -6.86
N GLY A 273 -25.39 6.61 -5.94
CA GLY A 273 -25.01 5.20 -6.08
C GLY A 273 -26.13 4.21 -5.74
N ARG A 274 -27.32 4.67 -5.38
CA ARG A 274 -28.47 3.82 -5.03
C ARG A 274 -28.19 2.89 -3.83
N ALA A 275 -27.49 3.37 -2.82
CA ALA A 275 -27.10 2.58 -1.64
C ALA A 275 -28.30 1.88 -0.99
N GLU A 276 -29.47 2.54 -0.88
CA GLU A 276 -30.67 1.97 -0.28
C GLU A 276 -31.27 0.80 -1.09
N ASP A 277 -31.17 0.83 -2.42
CA ASP A 277 -31.61 -0.30 -3.26
C ASP A 277 -30.68 -1.51 -3.07
N ILE A 278 -29.37 -1.26 -2.94
CA ILE A 278 -28.34 -2.28 -2.66
C ILE A 278 -28.60 -2.90 -1.29
N ARG A 279 -28.78 -2.09 -0.24
CA ARG A 279 -29.09 -2.54 1.13
C ARG A 279 -30.35 -3.38 1.18
N ARG A 280 -31.44 -2.92 0.56
CA ARG A 280 -32.70 -3.65 0.51
C ARG A 280 -32.54 -5.02 -0.15
N ARG A 281 -31.79 -5.08 -1.25
CA ARG A 281 -31.52 -6.34 -1.93
C ARG A 281 -30.64 -7.26 -1.07
N PHE A 282 -29.66 -6.72 -0.38
CA PHE A 282 -28.80 -7.45 0.53
C PHE A 282 -29.59 -8.03 1.71
N THR A 283 -30.42 -7.24 2.38
CA THR A 283 -31.31 -7.71 3.47
C THR A 283 -32.24 -8.80 2.97
N SER A 284 -32.83 -8.62 1.78
CA SER A 284 -33.67 -9.66 1.17
C SER A 284 -32.89 -10.96 0.90
N ALA A 285 -31.61 -10.90 0.59
CA ALA A 285 -30.76 -12.07 0.43
C ALA A 285 -30.54 -12.80 1.75
N LEU A 286 -30.30 -12.05 2.83
CA LEU A 286 -30.11 -12.63 4.17
C LEU A 286 -31.39 -13.29 4.73
N ASP A 287 -32.55 -12.71 4.43
CA ASP A 287 -33.85 -13.15 5.01
C ASP A 287 -34.49 -14.32 4.27
N SER A 288 -34.22 -14.52 2.99
CA SER A 288 -35.08 -15.34 2.14
C SER A 288 -34.46 -16.65 1.64
N HIS A 289 -33.15 -16.82 1.63
CA HIS A 289 -32.49 -18.01 1.06
C HIS A 289 -31.17 -18.33 1.78
N GLN A 290 -31.12 -19.50 2.42
CA GLN A 290 -29.92 -19.92 3.18
C GLN A 290 -28.63 -19.92 2.34
N GLY A 291 -28.66 -20.55 1.16
CA GLY A 291 -27.50 -20.57 0.26
C GLY A 291 -27.06 -19.18 -0.19
N ARG A 292 -28.00 -18.29 -0.47
CA ARG A 292 -27.76 -16.90 -0.84
C ARG A 292 -27.22 -16.09 0.33
N ALA A 293 -27.78 -16.27 1.51
CA ALA A 293 -27.33 -15.64 2.74
C ALA A 293 -25.89 -16.05 3.05
N GLY A 294 -25.57 -17.33 3.00
CA GLY A 294 -24.22 -17.85 3.19
C GLY A 294 -23.23 -17.28 2.18
N LEU A 295 -23.58 -17.21 0.89
CA LEU A 295 -22.75 -16.65 -0.15
C LEU A 295 -22.47 -15.15 0.07
N MET A 296 -23.51 -14.40 0.47
CA MET A 296 -23.36 -12.98 0.77
C MET A 296 -22.49 -12.73 2.00
N LYS A 297 -22.70 -13.49 3.09
CA LYS A 297 -21.86 -13.42 4.28
C LYS A 297 -20.40 -13.76 3.95
N ALA A 298 -20.18 -14.80 3.15
CA ALA A 298 -18.85 -15.20 2.71
C ALA A 298 -18.14 -14.07 1.95
N ALA A 299 -18.81 -13.45 0.97
CA ALA A 299 -18.25 -12.36 0.18
C ALA A 299 -17.98 -11.11 1.03
N VAL A 300 -18.91 -10.75 1.92
CA VAL A 300 -18.81 -9.60 2.82
C VAL A 300 -17.67 -9.81 3.83
N ASP A 301 -17.61 -10.96 4.48
CA ASP A 301 -16.58 -11.24 5.47
C ASP A 301 -15.19 -11.36 4.84
N TRP A 302 -15.09 -11.86 3.60
CA TRP A 302 -13.85 -11.82 2.84
C TRP A 302 -13.34 -10.39 2.64
N SER A 303 -14.25 -9.46 2.26
CA SER A 303 -13.90 -8.04 2.13
C SER A 303 -13.59 -7.39 3.48
N ARG A 304 -14.34 -7.74 4.55
CA ARG A 304 -14.09 -7.24 5.91
C ARG A 304 -12.71 -7.58 6.45
N VAL A 305 -12.16 -8.72 6.08
CA VAL A 305 -10.80 -9.11 6.48
C VAL A 305 -9.70 -8.52 5.60
N GLY A 306 -10.07 -7.76 4.55
CA GLY A 306 -9.11 -7.06 3.70
C GLY A 306 -8.30 -7.99 2.80
N LEU A 307 -8.86 -9.13 2.42
CA LEU A 307 -8.21 -10.12 1.55
C LEU A 307 -8.26 -9.73 0.05
N GLY A 308 -8.85 -8.59 -0.28
CA GLY A 308 -9.05 -8.16 -1.66
C GLY A 308 -10.11 -9.01 -2.37
N ALA A 309 -9.92 -9.24 -3.67
CA ALA A 309 -10.88 -10.03 -4.45
C ALA A 309 -10.69 -11.54 -4.23
N ALA A 310 -11.80 -12.27 -4.13
CA ALA A 310 -11.83 -13.73 -3.97
C ALA A 310 -12.15 -14.45 -5.27
N GLY A 311 -11.59 -15.66 -5.46
CA GLY A 311 -12.06 -16.59 -6.48
C GLY A 311 -13.45 -17.14 -6.16
N LYS A 312 -14.28 -17.41 -7.18
CA LYS A 312 -15.62 -18.00 -7.00
C LYS A 312 -15.58 -19.24 -6.10
N GLN A 313 -14.62 -20.13 -6.31
CA GLN A 313 -14.50 -21.35 -5.53
C GLN A 313 -14.17 -21.09 -4.05
N ALA A 314 -13.36 -20.07 -3.74
CA ALA A 314 -13.05 -19.69 -2.37
C ALA A 314 -14.29 -19.19 -1.64
N LEU A 315 -15.09 -18.33 -2.27
CA LEU A 315 -16.36 -17.86 -1.70
C LEU A 315 -17.35 -19.01 -1.48
N LEU A 316 -17.50 -19.92 -2.45
CA LEU A 316 -18.36 -21.11 -2.28
C LEU A 316 -17.85 -22.05 -1.18
N THR A 317 -16.55 -22.16 -0.98
CA THR A 317 -16.00 -22.95 0.13
C THR A 317 -16.31 -22.28 1.48
N LEU A 318 -16.21 -20.95 1.53
CA LEU A 318 -16.46 -20.18 2.75
C LEU A 318 -17.95 -20.21 3.15
N THR A 319 -18.88 -20.36 2.21
CA THR A 319 -20.33 -20.47 2.57
C THR A 319 -20.61 -21.59 3.56
N LYS A 320 -19.81 -22.67 3.54
CA LYS A 320 -19.96 -23.79 4.48
C LYS A 320 -19.70 -23.42 5.94
N ALA A 321 -19.09 -22.27 6.19
CA ALA A 321 -18.85 -21.76 7.55
C ALA A 321 -20.11 -21.13 8.19
N TYR A 322 -21.15 -20.85 7.40
CA TYR A 322 -22.32 -20.08 7.86
C TYR A 322 -23.61 -20.90 8.00
N ASP A 323 -23.68 -22.06 7.34
CA ASP A 323 -24.96 -22.76 7.25
C ASP A 323 -24.84 -24.27 7.45
N ASP A 324 -25.70 -24.79 8.35
CA ASP A 324 -26.21 -26.14 8.28
C ASP A 324 -27.29 -26.19 7.18
N LEU A 325 -26.87 -26.27 5.92
CA LEU A 325 -27.75 -26.34 4.78
C LEU A 325 -28.60 -27.64 4.86
N TRP A 326 -29.90 -27.49 4.87
CA TRP A 326 -30.84 -28.63 4.87
C TRP A 326 -30.87 -29.35 3.53
N GLU A 327 -30.65 -28.58 2.44
CA GLU A 327 -30.55 -29.05 1.07
C GLU A 327 -29.42 -28.29 0.37
N GLU A 328 -28.72 -28.95 -0.55
CA GLU A 328 -27.68 -28.29 -1.31
C GLU A 328 -28.29 -27.28 -2.29
N PRO A 329 -27.94 -25.99 -2.24
CA PRO A 329 -28.51 -24.98 -3.13
C PRO A 329 -28.08 -25.17 -4.58
N ASP A 330 -28.86 -24.65 -5.51
CA ASP A 330 -28.38 -24.43 -6.88
C ASP A 330 -27.42 -23.25 -6.89
N TRP A 331 -26.12 -23.54 -6.69
CA TRP A 331 -25.07 -22.55 -6.60
C TRP A 331 -24.93 -21.67 -7.84
N GLU A 332 -25.28 -22.15 -9.03
CA GLU A 332 -25.24 -21.32 -10.24
C GLU A 332 -26.39 -20.31 -10.24
N ALA A 333 -27.57 -20.69 -9.82
CA ALA A 333 -28.70 -19.77 -9.68
C ALA A 333 -28.44 -18.72 -8.59
N GLU A 334 -27.94 -19.14 -7.43
CA GLU A 334 -27.60 -18.20 -6.34
C GLU A 334 -26.50 -17.25 -6.74
N TRP A 335 -25.47 -17.74 -7.43
CA TRP A 335 -24.40 -16.92 -7.95
C TRP A 335 -24.89 -15.88 -8.95
N SER A 336 -25.65 -16.31 -9.96
CA SER A 336 -26.26 -15.43 -10.97
C SER A 336 -27.11 -14.32 -10.35
N TRP A 337 -27.83 -14.65 -9.29
CA TRP A 337 -28.61 -13.67 -8.54
C TRP A 337 -27.73 -12.64 -7.84
N VAL A 338 -26.66 -13.06 -7.17
CA VAL A 338 -25.76 -12.19 -6.39
C VAL A 338 -24.99 -11.22 -7.30
N ILE A 339 -24.53 -11.68 -8.47
CA ILE A 339 -23.82 -10.84 -9.43
C ILE A 339 -24.73 -9.94 -10.27
N GLY A 340 -26.05 -10.09 -10.16
CA GLY A 340 -27.03 -9.24 -10.83
C GLY A 340 -27.03 -9.41 -12.35
N GLU A 341 -27.14 -10.64 -12.86
CA GLU A 341 -27.19 -10.90 -14.29
C GLU A 341 -28.38 -10.27 -15.03
N THR A 342 -29.43 -9.87 -14.30
CA THR A 342 -30.55 -9.15 -14.91
C THR A 342 -30.26 -7.65 -14.99
N ALA A 343 -30.60 -7.03 -16.11
CA ALA A 343 -30.29 -5.63 -16.41
C ALA A 343 -30.85 -4.60 -15.42
N THR A 344 -31.80 -5.00 -14.57
CA THR A 344 -32.48 -4.13 -13.58
C THR A 344 -31.91 -4.25 -12.17
N ASP A 345 -31.11 -5.28 -11.89
CA ASP A 345 -30.64 -5.56 -10.55
C ASP A 345 -29.24 -4.97 -10.31
N ALA A 346 -29.09 -4.27 -9.18
CA ALA A 346 -27.76 -3.83 -8.76
C ALA A 346 -26.94 -5.05 -8.29
N PRO A 347 -25.74 -5.30 -8.80
CA PRO A 347 -24.90 -6.38 -8.31
C PRO A 347 -24.51 -6.14 -6.85
N LEU A 348 -24.47 -7.19 -6.05
CA LEU A 348 -23.98 -7.17 -4.67
C LEU A 348 -22.51 -7.59 -4.58
N VAL A 349 -22.06 -8.40 -5.53
CA VAL A 349 -20.69 -8.82 -5.72
C VAL A 349 -20.23 -8.42 -7.12
N LEU A 350 -19.10 -7.74 -7.20
CA LEU A 350 -18.54 -7.23 -8.44
C LEU A 350 -17.44 -8.14 -8.96
N ARG A 351 -17.39 -8.30 -10.28
CA ARG A 351 -16.29 -8.98 -10.93
C ARG A 351 -15.13 -8.01 -11.12
N THR A 352 -13.97 -8.30 -10.54
CA THR A 352 -12.76 -7.48 -10.61
C THR A 352 -11.69 -8.04 -11.53
N GLY A 353 -11.77 -9.34 -11.89
CA GLY A 353 -10.84 -10.02 -12.80
C GLY A 353 -11.47 -11.22 -13.49
N LYS A 354 -10.63 -12.11 -14.07
CA LYS A 354 -11.10 -13.29 -14.80
C LYS A 354 -11.90 -14.26 -13.91
N ASP A 355 -11.38 -14.52 -12.71
CA ASP A 355 -12.02 -15.30 -11.65
C ASP A 355 -11.81 -14.62 -10.30
N SER A 356 -12.06 -13.30 -10.26
CA SER A 356 -11.88 -12.48 -9.07
C SER A 356 -13.14 -11.67 -8.82
N TRP A 357 -13.65 -11.73 -7.60
CA TRP A 357 -14.91 -11.20 -7.19
C TRP A 357 -14.79 -10.52 -5.83
N GLU A 358 -15.54 -9.44 -5.62
CA GLU A 358 -15.49 -8.64 -4.41
C GLU A 358 -16.89 -8.15 -4.03
N ALA A 359 -17.24 -8.22 -2.74
CA ALA A 359 -18.45 -7.59 -2.25
C ALA A 359 -18.31 -6.06 -2.30
N LEU A 360 -19.44 -5.36 -2.44
CA LEU A 360 -19.42 -3.91 -2.33
C LEU A 360 -18.99 -3.50 -0.91
N ASP A 361 -18.05 -2.59 -0.78
CA ASP A 361 -17.55 -2.07 0.51
C ASP A 361 -18.67 -1.58 1.43
N LEU A 362 -19.73 -1.00 0.85
CA LEU A 362 -20.92 -0.59 1.58
C LEU A 362 -21.50 -1.72 2.42
N LEU A 363 -21.52 -2.95 1.89
CA LEU A 363 -22.05 -4.11 2.57
C LEU A 363 -21.11 -4.62 3.67
N ALA A 364 -19.82 -4.46 3.46
CA ALA A 364 -18.81 -4.78 4.47
C ALA A 364 -18.82 -3.77 5.64
N GLU A 365 -19.06 -2.48 5.36
CA GLU A 365 -19.25 -1.43 6.36
C GLU A 365 -20.56 -1.60 7.17
N ASP A 366 -21.64 -2.08 6.52
CA ASP A 366 -22.95 -2.26 7.14
C ASP A 366 -23.12 -3.60 7.88
N ALA A 367 -22.15 -4.53 7.79
CA ALA A 367 -22.23 -5.86 8.38
C ALA A 367 -22.17 -5.80 9.92
N ASP A 368 -23.23 -6.29 10.58
CA ASP A 368 -23.41 -6.25 12.05
C ASP A 368 -23.19 -7.60 12.76
N TRP A 369 -22.89 -8.67 12.01
CA TRP A 369 -22.58 -9.99 12.60
C TRP A 369 -21.08 -10.14 12.91
N PRO A 370 -20.73 -10.92 13.95
CA PRO A 370 -19.33 -11.16 14.29
C PRO A 370 -18.66 -12.09 13.29
N LEU A 371 -17.38 -11.86 13.04
CA LEU A 371 -16.53 -12.86 12.40
C LEU A 371 -16.32 -14.02 13.37
N THR A 372 -16.63 -15.25 12.93
CA THR A 372 -16.50 -16.43 13.78
C THR A 372 -15.16 -17.12 13.57
N GLU A 373 -14.72 -17.90 14.55
CA GLU A 373 -13.54 -18.76 14.44
C GLU A 373 -13.66 -19.71 13.23
N THR A 374 -14.84 -20.28 13.00
CA THR A 374 -15.11 -21.17 11.86
C THR A 374 -14.91 -20.45 10.52
N THR A 375 -15.39 -19.20 10.42
CA THR A 375 -15.19 -18.36 9.24
C THR A 375 -13.71 -18.17 8.95
N LEU A 376 -12.93 -17.79 9.95
CA LEU A 376 -11.50 -17.54 9.83
C LEU A 376 -10.71 -18.79 9.49
N ARG A 377 -11.02 -19.93 10.13
CA ARG A 377 -10.40 -21.22 9.80
C ARG A 377 -10.65 -21.60 8.34
N THR A 378 -11.88 -21.41 7.87
CA THR A 378 -12.23 -21.71 6.49
C THR A 378 -11.50 -20.79 5.52
N MET A 379 -11.39 -19.50 5.80
CA MET A 379 -10.60 -18.54 5.02
C MET A 379 -9.13 -18.95 4.94
N ALA A 380 -8.53 -19.36 6.05
CA ALA A 380 -7.15 -19.79 6.13
C ALA A 380 -6.83 -21.04 5.28
N THR A 381 -7.84 -21.85 4.91
CA THR A 381 -7.65 -22.98 3.99
C THR A 381 -7.50 -22.55 2.52
N CYS A 382 -7.77 -21.30 2.18
CA CYS A 382 -7.67 -20.79 0.81
C CYS A 382 -6.20 -20.45 0.47
N PRO A 383 -5.63 -20.98 -0.65
CA PRO A 383 -4.18 -20.95 -0.90
C PRO A 383 -3.52 -19.58 -0.97
N HIS A 384 -4.28 -18.52 -1.31
CA HIS A 384 -3.75 -17.16 -1.50
C HIS A 384 -3.91 -16.27 -0.26
N THR A 385 -4.47 -16.78 0.83
CA THR A 385 -4.91 -15.98 1.98
C THR A 385 -4.17 -16.29 3.27
N ALA A 386 -3.28 -17.27 3.28
CA ALA A 386 -2.64 -17.73 4.51
C ALA A 386 -1.90 -16.62 5.27
N LEU A 387 -1.15 -15.75 4.57
CA LEU A 387 -0.45 -14.62 5.19
C LEU A 387 -1.41 -13.55 5.72
N GLN A 388 -2.48 -13.27 4.97
CA GLN A 388 -3.47 -12.25 5.34
C GLN A 388 -4.41 -12.76 6.43
N ALA A 389 -4.77 -14.04 6.41
CA ALA A 389 -5.51 -14.68 7.49
C ALA A 389 -4.71 -14.67 8.81
N LEU A 390 -3.39 -14.78 8.73
CA LEU A 390 -2.49 -14.64 9.87
C LEU A 390 -2.44 -13.23 10.41
N ALA A 391 -2.29 -12.22 9.55
CA ALA A 391 -2.39 -10.82 9.95
C ALA A 391 -3.71 -10.57 10.68
N LEU A 392 -4.80 -11.20 10.22
CA LEU A 392 -6.11 -11.11 10.84
C LEU A 392 -6.20 -11.81 12.20
N VAL A 393 -5.63 -13.01 12.34
CA VAL A 393 -5.56 -13.71 13.64
C VAL A 393 -4.78 -12.86 14.65
N PHE A 394 -3.73 -12.19 14.21
CA PHE A 394 -2.99 -11.21 15.01
C PHE A 394 -3.87 -10.01 15.41
N GLU A 395 -4.63 -9.45 14.46
CA GLU A 395 -5.54 -8.33 14.69
C GLU A 395 -6.60 -8.66 15.74
N MET A 396 -7.22 -9.83 15.63
CA MET A 396 -8.24 -10.28 16.57
C MET A 396 -7.68 -10.54 17.99
N HIS A 397 -6.44 -10.98 18.08
CA HIS A 397 -5.75 -11.19 19.35
C HIS A 397 -5.44 -9.89 20.08
N SER A 398 -5.07 -8.83 19.34
CA SER A 398 -4.65 -7.54 19.90
C SER A 398 -5.85 -6.65 20.27
N ASN A 399 -6.95 -6.72 19.51
CA ASN A 399 -8.10 -5.82 19.69
C ASN A 399 -9.14 -6.29 20.72
N ASN A 400 -8.90 -7.39 21.46
CA ASN A 400 -9.85 -7.96 22.44
C ASN A 400 -11.27 -8.22 21.85
N THR A 401 -11.44 -8.21 20.55
CA THR A 401 -12.73 -8.48 19.88
C THR A 401 -13.12 -9.97 19.93
N LEU A 402 -12.12 -10.83 20.10
CA LEU A 402 -12.29 -12.17 20.66
C LEU A 402 -11.67 -12.12 22.07
N THR A 403 -12.43 -12.43 23.09
CA THR A 403 -11.88 -12.57 24.44
C THR A 403 -10.63 -13.44 24.37
N ARG A 404 -9.57 -13.07 25.08
CA ARG A 404 -8.27 -13.76 25.12
C ARG A 404 -8.39 -15.28 25.29
N ASP A 405 -9.53 -15.72 25.83
CA ASP A 405 -9.88 -17.12 26.09
C ASP A 405 -10.53 -17.85 24.88
N THR A 406 -10.93 -17.15 23.83
CA THR A 406 -11.59 -17.73 22.63
C THR A 406 -10.68 -17.84 21.42
N VAL A 407 -9.56 -17.14 21.37
CA VAL A 407 -8.47 -17.44 20.42
C VAL A 407 -7.71 -18.64 20.99
N THR A 408 -8.30 -19.79 20.82
CA THR A 408 -7.83 -21.03 21.41
C THR A 408 -6.43 -21.34 20.89
N GLU A 409 -5.63 -21.98 21.74
CA GLU A 409 -4.34 -22.61 21.39
C GLU A 409 -4.40 -23.37 20.04
N SER A 410 -5.58 -23.86 19.69
CA SER A 410 -5.93 -24.49 18.42
C SER A 410 -5.80 -23.56 17.19
N LEU A 411 -6.31 -22.31 17.23
CA LEU A 411 -6.16 -21.33 16.14
C LEU A 411 -4.70 -20.90 15.95
N THR A 412 -4.01 -20.71 17.07
CA THR A 412 -2.58 -20.40 17.08
C THR A 412 -1.77 -21.57 16.51
N GLN A 413 -2.16 -22.80 16.79
CA GLN A 413 -1.51 -23.99 16.23
C GLN A 413 -1.79 -24.13 14.73
N GLU A 414 -3.04 -23.92 14.28
CA GLU A 414 -3.35 -23.97 12.85
C GLU A 414 -2.66 -22.86 12.04
N ALA A 415 -2.53 -21.68 12.63
CA ALA A 415 -1.75 -20.60 12.03
C ALA A 415 -0.27 -21.01 11.89
N ALA A 416 0.31 -21.61 12.92
CA ALA A 416 1.67 -22.15 12.87
C ALA A 416 1.81 -23.22 11.78
N ASP A 417 0.88 -24.18 11.72
CA ASP A 417 0.91 -25.28 10.75
C ASP A 417 0.78 -24.77 9.31
N LEU A 418 -0.05 -23.75 9.08
CA LEU A 418 -0.20 -23.11 7.77
C LEU A 418 1.05 -22.33 7.35
N LEU A 419 1.67 -21.59 8.28
CA LEU A 419 2.94 -20.90 8.00
C LEU A 419 4.06 -21.88 7.72
N GLN A 420 4.16 -22.92 8.51
CA GLN A 420 5.14 -23.98 8.31
C GLN A 420 4.94 -24.68 6.96
N LYS A 421 3.69 -24.99 6.62
CA LYS A 421 3.36 -25.60 5.32
C LYS A 421 3.69 -24.69 4.15
N ASN A 422 3.35 -23.40 4.25
CA ASN A 422 3.60 -22.44 3.18
C ASN A 422 5.08 -22.09 3.05
N SER A 423 5.82 -21.94 4.14
CA SER A 423 7.27 -21.72 4.11
C SER A 423 8.00 -22.94 3.54
N SER A 424 7.55 -24.15 3.88
CA SER A 424 8.10 -25.39 3.30
C SER A 424 7.79 -25.54 1.80
N ALA A 425 6.64 -25.04 1.36
CA ALA A 425 6.26 -25.03 -0.07
C ALA A 425 6.99 -23.93 -0.87
N ASN A 426 7.37 -22.83 -0.20
CA ASN A 426 8.04 -21.67 -0.80
C ASN A 426 9.31 -21.30 -0.02
N PRO A 427 10.31 -22.19 0.05
CA PRO A 427 11.49 -21.99 0.90
C PRO A 427 12.42 -20.86 0.43
N THR A 428 12.13 -20.25 -0.69
CA THR A 428 12.87 -19.12 -1.26
C THR A 428 12.15 -17.77 -1.11
N ASN A 429 11.01 -17.73 -0.42
CA ASN A 429 10.30 -16.48 -0.14
C ASN A 429 10.78 -15.90 1.21
N ALA A 430 11.69 -14.92 1.14
CA ALA A 430 12.29 -14.29 2.33
C ALA A 430 11.25 -13.58 3.22
N ASP A 431 10.24 -12.93 2.63
CA ASP A 431 9.22 -12.18 3.36
C ASP A 431 8.28 -13.12 4.12
N LEU A 432 7.95 -14.28 3.53
CA LEU A 432 7.17 -15.32 4.20
C LEU A 432 7.93 -15.93 5.39
N LEU A 433 9.22 -16.23 5.19
CA LEU A 433 10.07 -16.74 6.26
C LEU A 433 10.20 -15.72 7.40
N GLY A 434 10.41 -14.43 7.07
CA GLY A 434 10.45 -13.34 8.03
C GLY A 434 9.14 -13.20 8.82
N SER A 435 8.00 -13.25 8.17
CA SER A 435 6.68 -13.18 8.81
C SER A 435 6.44 -14.37 9.74
N TYR A 436 6.86 -15.57 9.35
CA TYR A 436 6.77 -16.75 10.21
C TYR A 436 7.69 -16.61 11.43
N ALA A 437 8.90 -16.10 11.26
CA ALA A 437 9.81 -15.85 12.36
C ALA A 437 9.23 -14.84 13.38
N ILE A 438 8.60 -13.74 12.90
CA ILE A 438 7.89 -12.77 13.78
C ILE A 438 6.79 -13.48 14.59
N PHE A 439 5.97 -14.32 13.93
CA PHE A 439 4.93 -15.08 14.61
C PHE A 439 5.50 -15.98 15.71
N LEU A 440 6.58 -16.70 15.44
CA LEU A 440 7.24 -17.56 16.43
C LEU A 440 7.83 -16.73 17.57
N THR A 441 8.41 -15.57 17.29
CA THR A 441 8.97 -14.66 18.30
C THR A 441 7.89 -14.11 19.23
N ASP A 442 6.85 -13.51 18.67
CA ASP A 442 5.89 -12.68 19.42
C ASP A 442 4.77 -13.51 20.06
N ILE A 443 4.29 -14.54 19.36
CA ILE A 443 3.09 -15.30 19.74
C ILE A 443 3.45 -16.64 20.39
N ARG A 444 4.31 -17.41 19.73
CA ARG A 444 4.68 -18.75 20.23
C ARG A 444 5.80 -18.73 21.25
N ARG A 445 6.59 -17.64 21.30
CA ARG A 445 7.82 -17.53 22.12
C ARG A 445 8.82 -18.66 21.83
N ASP A 446 8.80 -19.15 20.59
CA ASP A 446 9.73 -20.18 20.10
C ASP A 446 10.91 -19.49 19.40
N HIS A 447 11.82 -19.01 20.23
CA HIS A 447 12.93 -18.17 19.79
C HIS A 447 13.94 -18.94 18.93
N ASP A 448 14.14 -20.24 19.20
CA ASP A 448 15.10 -21.06 18.48
C ASP A 448 14.68 -21.26 17.02
N HIS A 449 13.42 -21.66 16.77
CA HIS A 449 12.91 -21.79 15.42
C HIS A 449 12.74 -20.44 14.71
N ALA A 450 12.42 -19.37 15.45
CA ALA A 450 12.37 -18.02 14.88
C ALA A 450 13.74 -17.60 14.34
N GLU A 451 14.81 -17.85 15.08
CA GLU A 451 16.18 -17.57 14.68
C GLU A 451 16.54 -18.28 13.37
N GLU A 452 16.28 -19.60 13.28
CA GLU A 452 16.53 -20.38 12.06
C GLU A 452 15.84 -19.77 10.83
N LEU A 453 14.62 -19.28 10.98
CA LEU A 453 13.86 -18.67 9.89
C LEU A 453 14.38 -17.28 9.51
N TYR A 454 14.80 -16.46 10.49
CA TYR A 454 15.44 -15.19 10.20
C TYR A 454 16.75 -15.37 9.44
N GLU A 455 17.57 -16.34 9.82
CA GLU A 455 18.81 -16.66 9.11
C GLU A 455 18.55 -17.13 7.67
N GLN A 456 17.54 -17.98 7.48
CA GLN A 456 17.13 -18.41 6.13
C GLN A 456 16.64 -17.22 5.29
N ALA A 457 15.78 -16.37 5.86
CA ALA A 457 15.27 -15.18 5.17
C ALA A 457 16.42 -14.24 4.77
N LEU A 458 17.38 -14.01 5.66
CA LEU A 458 18.55 -13.18 5.39
C LEU A 458 19.58 -13.83 4.47
N THR A 459 19.60 -15.16 4.36
CA THR A 459 20.39 -15.87 3.34
C THR A 459 19.84 -15.59 1.94
N ILE A 460 18.51 -15.50 1.81
CA ILE A 460 17.83 -15.21 0.54
C ILE A 460 17.90 -13.71 0.21
N ASN A 461 17.58 -12.85 1.18
CA ASN A 461 17.61 -11.39 1.04
C ASN A 461 18.43 -10.73 2.18
N PRO A 462 19.77 -10.64 2.05
CA PRO A 462 20.66 -10.14 3.09
C PRO A 462 20.46 -8.66 3.46
N ASN A 463 19.74 -7.91 2.64
CA ASN A 463 19.55 -6.47 2.76
C ASN A 463 18.09 -6.10 3.11
N ASN A 464 17.28 -7.05 3.55
CA ASN A 464 15.93 -6.75 4.04
C ASN A 464 16.02 -6.07 5.40
N ALA A 465 15.83 -4.74 5.43
CA ALA A 465 15.95 -3.93 6.65
C ALA A 465 14.94 -4.37 7.73
N ILE A 466 13.71 -4.73 7.35
CA ILE A 466 12.66 -5.18 8.28
C ILE A 466 13.07 -6.50 8.94
N THR A 467 13.52 -7.48 8.17
CA THR A 467 13.99 -8.76 8.70
C THR A 467 15.19 -8.57 9.63
N LEU A 468 16.14 -7.71 9.25
CA LEU A 468 17.30 -7.39 10.10
C LEU A 468 16.87 -6.73 11.42
N GLY A 469 15.92 -5.80 11.40
CA GLY A 469 15.41 -5.12 12.59
C GLY A 469 14.67 -6.07 13.53
N ASN A 470 13.79 -6.93 13.01
CA ASN A 470 13.09 -7.94 13.82
C ASN A 470 14.04 -8.98 14.39
N TYR A 471 15.03 -9.43 13.62
CA TYR A 471 16.05 -10.35 14.13
C TYR A 471 16.91 -9.70 15.22
N SER A 472 17.28 -8.43 15.05
CA SER A 472 18.00 -7.69 16.10
C SER A 472 17.20 -7.64 17.40
N GLN A 473 15.88 -7.43 17.33
CA GLN A 473 15.01 -7.40 18.49
C GLN A 473 14.99 -8.78 19.20
N LEU A 474 14.86 -9.88 18.45
CA LEU A 474 14.95 -11.22 19.02
C LEU A 474 16.27 -11.44 19.77
N LEU A 475 17.38 -11.00 19.18
CA LEU A 475 18.71 -11.12 19.80
C LEU A 475 18.82 -10.30 21.09
N PHE A 476 18.27 -9.08 21.12
CA PHE A 476 18.19 -8.31 22.36
C PHE A 476 17.29 -8.97 23.40
N VAL A 477 16.15 -9.53 23.02
CA VAL A 477 15.25 -10.26 23.93
C VAL A 477 15.95 -11.48 24.55
N THR A 478 16.77 -12.18 23.77
CA THR A 478 17.52 -13.37 24.22
C THR A 478 18.86 -13.07 24.90
N GLY A 479 19.21 -11.77 25.08
CA GLY A 479 20.43 -11.36 25.80
C GLY A 479 21.70 -11.39 24.96
N ARG A 480 21.60 -11.51 23.65
CA ARG A 480 22.72 -11.50 22.70
C ARG A 480 22.99 -10.08 22.17
N ASP A 481 23.28 -9.14 23.07
CA ASP A 481 23.29 -7.70 22.80
C ASP A 481 24.30 -7.28 21.71
N GLU A 482 25.50 -7.85 21.67
CA GLU A 482 26.51 -7.48 20.66
C GLU A 482 26.07 -7.90 19.24
N GLU A 483 25.44 -9.06 19.11
CA GLU A 483 24.90 -9.52 17.83
C GLU A 483 23.66 -8.70 17.44
N GLY A 484 22.74 -8.46 18.40
CA GLY A 484 21.59 -7.59 18.20
C GLY A 484 21.98 -6.19 17.71
N LEU A 485 23.06 -5.63 18.25
CA LEU A 485 23.64 -4.36 17.85
C LEU A 485 24.05 -4.36 16.36
N GLU A 486 24.78 -5.39 15.91
CA GLU A 486 25.23 -5.48 14.52
C GLU A 486 24.04 -5.48 13.54
N PHE A 487 23.01 -6.26 13.85
CA PHE A 487 21.82 -6.33 13.01
C PHE A 487 21.00 -5.04 13.04
N ALA A 488 20.86 -4.37 14.19
CA ALA A 488 20.18 -3.09 14.32
C ALA A 488 20.87 -1.99 13.50
N GLU A 489 22.21 -1.89 13.58
CA GLU A 489 22.97 -0.92 12.78
C GLU A 489 22.84 -1.17 11.27
N ARG A 490 22.82 -2.44 10.87
CA ARG A 490 22.59 -2.80 9.46
C ARG A 490 21.18 -2.44 9.02
N ALA A 491 20.17 -2.71 9.85
CA ALA A 491 18.78 -2.33 9.57
C ALA A 491 18.63 -0.82 9.39
N LEU A 492 19.16 -0.02 10.33
CA LEU A 492 19.15 1.44 10.25
C LEU A 492 19.86 2.00 9.02
N LYS A 493 20.97 1.37 8.60
CA LYS A 493 21.71 1.78 7.40
C LYS A 493 20.97 1.48 6.10
N LEU A 494 20.15 0.43 6.09
CA LEU A 494 19.43 -0.04 4.91
C LEU A 494 17.98 0.46 4.87
N ALA A 495 17.49 1.02 5.97
CA ALA A 495 16.13 1.55 6.07
C ALA A 495 15.86 2.61 4.99
N GLU A 496 14.74 2.47 4.30
CA GLU A 496 14.28 3.38 3.27
C GLU A 496 13.33 4.45 3.85
N ARG A 497 13.05 5.48 3.06
CA ARG A 497 12.00 6.47 3.41
C ARG A 497 10.65 5.75 3.52
N GLY A 498 9.93 5.98 4.61
CA GLY A 498 8.68 5.29 4.94
C GLY A 498 8.88 4.14 5.93
N GLN A 499 10.12 3.88 6.37
CA GLN A 499 10.45 2.88 7.41
C GLN A 499 10.88 3.53 8.73
N GLU A 500 10.37 4.74 9.02
CA GLU A 500 10.70 5.50 10.24
C GLU A 500 10.29 4.73 11.52
N ALA A 501 9.23 3.93 11.47
CA ALA A 501 8.83 3.06 12.57
C ALA A 501 9.84 1.94 12.85
N LEU A 502 10.39 1.32 11.80
CA LEU A 502 11.52 0.38 11.94
C LEU A 502 12.72 1.06 12.58
N CYS A 503 13.04 2.29 12.13
CA CYS A 503 14.13 3.07 12.73
C CYS A 503 13.87 3.33 14.22
N ALA A 504 12.63 3.72 14.58
CA ALA A 504 12.24 3.94 15.97
C ALA A 504 12.38 2.67 16.81
N ALA A 505 11.95 1.51 16.29
CA ALA A 505 12.08 0.23 16.98
C ALA A 505 13.55 -0.17 17.19
N CYS A 506 14.40 -0.04 16.16
CA CYS A 506 15.83 -0.28 16.29
C CYS A 506 16.49 0.67 17.31
N HIS A 507 16.16 1.96 17.25
CA HIS A 507 16.69 2.94 18.21
C HIS A 507 16.19 2.69 19.63
N PHE A 508 14.96 2.18 19.83
CA PHE A 508 14.48 1.76 21.13
C PHE A 508 15.37 0.65 21.71
N CYS A 509 15.61 -0.41 20.96
CA CYS A 509 16.45 -1.53 21.40
C CYS A 509 17.88 -1.05 21.72
N LEU A 510 18.49 -0.24 20.86
CA LEU A 510 19.82 0.33 21.08
C LEU A 510 19.86 1.26 22.29
N PHE A 511 18.83 2.05 22.51
CA PHE A 511 18.72 2.96 23.66
C PHE A 511 18.61 2.20 24.99
N MET A 512 17.90 1.09 25.00
CA MET A 512 17.70 0.29 26.21
C MET A 512 18.87 -0.63 26.52
N HIS A 513 19.41 -1.31 25.52
CA HIS A 513 20.37 -2.42 25.72
C HIS A 513 21.81 -2.08 25.35
N SER A 514 22.08 -0.99 24.64
CA SER A 514 23.46 -0.62 24.26
C SER A 514 23.93 0.68 24.93
N PRO A 515 24.75 0.61 26.00
CA PRO A 515 25.28 1.81 26.66
C PRO A 515 26.03 2.76 25.74
N ARG A 516 26.74 2.22 24.74
CA ARG A 516 27.52 2.97 23.75
C ARG A 516 26.63 3.82 22.82
N HIS A 517 25.45 3.33 22.48
CA HIS A 517 24.53 3.99 21.55
C HIS A 517 23.42 4.78 22.24
N ARG A 518 23.38 4.75 23.55
CA ARG A 518 22.27 5.30 24.35
C ARG A 518 21.94 6.75 24.00
N ILE A 519 22.92 7.64 24.03
CA ILE A 519 22.68 9.07 23.77
C ILE A 519 22.24 9.30 22.32
N ALA A 520 22.96 8.70 21.37
CA ALA A 520 22.64 8.87 19.96
C ALA A 520 21.25 8.32 19.61
N SER A 521 20.91 7.11 20.08
CA SER A 521 19.61 6.49 19.84
C SER A 521 18.47 7.21 20.58
N GLY A 522 18.72 7.69 21.80
CA GLY A 522 17.75 8.50 22.53
C GLY A 522 17.39 9.80 21.80
N ARG A 523 18.41 10.52 21.28
CA ARG A 523 18.20 11.73 20.46
C ARG A 523 17.44 11.42 19.17
N ALA A 524 17.75 10.31 18.51
CA ALA A 524 17.04 9.87 17.32
C ALA A 524 15.56 9.56 17.65
N LEU A 525 15.26 8.85 18.73
CA LEU A 525 13.89 8.60 19.19
C LEU A 525 13.13 9.89 19.49
N LYS A 526 13.79 10.85 20.15
CA LYS A 526 13.19 12.15 20.45
C LYS A 526 12.82 12.92 19.18
N ALA A 527 13.68 12.90 18.17
CA ALA A 527 13.39 13.51 16.87
C ALA A 527 12.23 12.79 16.15
N LEU A 528 12.24 11.45 16.10
CA LEU A 528 11.19 10.68 15.46
C LEU A 528 9.82 10.89 16.13
N LEU A 529 9.76 10.92 17.45
CA LEU A 529 8.53 11.23 18.20
C LEU A 529 8.05 12.67 17.96
N ALA A 530 8.97 13.63 17.87
CA ALA A 530 8.63 15.02 17.53
C ALA A 530 8.05 15.15 16.11
N ASP A 531 8.49 14.30 15.18
CA ASP A 531 7.95 14.20 13.82
C ASP A 531 6.63 13.38 13.76
N GLY A 532 6.12 12.93 14.90
CA GLY A 532 4.87 12.18 15.03
C GLY A 532 4.98 10.71 14.60
N VAL A 533 6.19 10.16 14.56
CA VAL A 533 6.41 8.75 14.23
C VAL A 533 5.92 7.85 15.35
N THR A 534 5.10 6.87 15.00
CA THR A 534 4.67 5.80 15.90
C THR A 534 5.15 4.47 15.36
N THR A 535 5.36 3.50 16.26
CA THR A 535 5.73 2.13 15.86
C THR A 535 4.53 1.23 15.64
N GLY A 536 3.31 1.74 15.84
CA GLY A 536 2.08 0.99 15.69
C GLY A 536 2.08 -0.31 16.50
N GLY A 537 1.82 -1.42 15.86
CA GLY A 537 1.77 -2.75 16.48
C GLY A 537 3.14 -3.39 16.79
N TRP A 538 4.25 -2.67 16.69
CA TRP A 538 5.55 -3.21 17.07
C TRP A 538 5.59 -3.52 18.58
N SER A 539 5.79 -4.80 18.94
CA SER A 539 5.76 -5.22 20.33
C SER A 539 7.14 -5.09 20.98
N PHE A 540 7.20 -4.36 22.09
CA PHE A 540 8.39 -4.28 22.94
C PHE A 540 8.28 -5.14 24.20
N GLU A 541 7.24 -5.98 24.30
CA GLU A 541 6.98 -6.78 25.51
C GLU A 541 8.16 -7.67 25.90
N GLY A 542 8.77 -8.37 24.96
CA GLY A 542 9.93 -9.21 25.22
C GLY A 542 11.12 -8.43 25.80
N ASN A 543 11.38 -7.21 25.27
CA ASN A 543 12.42 -6.33 25.78
C ASN A 543 12.11 -5.83 27.20
N LEU A 544 10.84 -5.49 27.47
CA LEU A 544 10.38 -5.04 28.79
C LEU A 544 10.41 -6.19 29.81
N GLU A 545 10.00 -7.40 29.42
CA GLU A 545 10.08 -8.59 30.25
C GLU A 545 11.53 -8.89 30.66
N ARG A 546 12.47 -8.80 29.72
CA ARG A 546 13.90 -8.96 30.02
C ARG A 546 14.37 -7.92 31.04
N LEU A 547 14.04 -6.63 30.86
CA LEU A 547 14.39 -5.58 31.81
C LEU A 547 13.80 -5.81 33.20
N THR A 548 12.60 -6.40 33.29
CA THR A 548 11.97 -6.79 34.54
C THR A 548 12.72 -7.96 35.20
N GLN A 549 13.10 -8.99 34.43
CA GLN A 549 13.86 -10.15 34.93
C GLN A 549 15.25 -9.76 35.42
N GLU A 550 15.88 -8.77 34.80
CA GLU A 550 17.17 -8.22 35.22
C GLU A 550 17.05 -7.23 36.39
N GLU A 551 15.82 -6.98 36.91
CA GLU A 551 15.53 -5.95 37.92
C GLU A 551 16.10 -4.57 37.54
N ALA A 552 16.05 -4.26 36.22
CA ALA A 552 16.70 -3.10 35.68
C ALA A 552 16.02 -1.80 36.16
N PRO A 553 16.77 -0.86 36.74
CA PRO A 553 16.21 0.39 37.30
C PRO A 553 15.55 1.27 36.22
N ARG A 554 15.79 0.99 34.94
CA ARG A 554 15.23 1.72 33.80
C ARG A 554 13.90 1.15 33.30
N TYR A 555 13.32 0.15 33.94
CA TYR A 555 12.09 -0.50 33.45
C TYR A 555 10.94 0.49 33.25
N GLU A 556 10.62 1.34 34.25
CA GLU A 556 9.53 2.31 34.15
C GLU A 556 9.77 3.33 33.04
N PHE A 557 11.01 3.75 32.84
CA PHE A 557 11.38 4.63 31.76
C PHE A 557 11.24 3.93 30.38
N ALA A 558 11.74 2.70 30.26
CA ALA A 558 11.60 1.90 29.04
C ALA A 558 10.12 1.70 28.66
N ARG A 559 9.26 1.43 29.66
CA ARG A 559 7.82 1.28 29.48
C ARG A 559 7.19 2.59 28.97
N ALA A 560 7.55 3.72 29.55
CA ALA A 560 7.06 5.02 29.11
C ALA A 560 7.49 5.35 27.66
N VAL A 561 8.75 5.04 27.28
CA VAL A 561 9.22 5.20 25.90
C VAL A 561 8.47 4.30 24.93
N ALA A 562 8.28 3.02 25.29
CA ALA A 562 7.51 2.08 24.48
C ALA A 562 6.05 2.54 24.26
N GLU A 563 5.42 3.10 25.29
CA GLU A 563 4.07 3.65 25.23
C GLU A 563 4.01 4.91 24.36
N ALA A 564 4.98 5.82 24.50
CA ALA A 564 5.09 7.00 23.66
C ALA A 564 5.28 6.62 22.17
N LEU A 565 6.08 5.61 21.86
CA LEU A 565 6.26 5.09 20.51
C LEU A 565 4.98 4.42 19.96
N ARG A 566 4.13 3.88 20.82
CA ARG A 566 2.87 3.26 20.41
C ARG A 566 1.80 4.31 20.07
N ASN A 567 1.61 5.31 20.93
CA ASN A 567 0.50 6.25 20.84
C ASN A 567 0.89 7.64 20.29
N GLY A 568 2.17 7.93 20.12
CA GLY A 568 2.69 9.21 19.64
C GLY A 568 2.70 10.32 20.71
N ASP A 569 2.37 10.01 21.96
CA ASP A 569 2.36 11.00 23.06
C ASP A 569 3.61 10.85 23.93
N ALA A 570 4.55 11.76 23.72
CA ALA A 570 5.80 11.81 24.47
C ALA A 570 5.74 12.64 25.78
N SER A 571 4.57 13.20 26.14
CA SER A 571 4.45 14.14 27.25
C SER A 571 4.88 13.55 28.61
N ALA A 572 4.62 12.26 28.84
CA ALA A 572 5.04 11.57 30.07
C ALA A 572 6.57 11.36 30.16
N LEU A 573 7.29 11.49 29.06
CA LEU A 573 8.75 11.29 29.05
C LEU A 573 9.50 12.46 29.67
N ASP A 574 8.90 13.64 29.71
CA ASP A 574 9.49 14.83 30.34
C ASP A 574 9.66 14.69 31.88
N ASP A 575 9.00 13.71 32.51
CA ASP A 575 9.18 13.41 33.91
C ASP A 575 10.50 12.68 34.21
N PHE A 576 11.13 12.08 33.19
CA PHE A 576 12.39 11.32 33.34
C PHE A 576 13.61 12.22 33.06
N GLU A 577 14.55 12.26 34.01
CA GLU A 577 15.79 13.03 33.91
C GLU A 577 16.62 12.59 32.70
N GLU A 578 16.74 11.27 32.48
CA GLU A 578 17.47 10.70 31.35
C GLU A 578 16.95 11.20 29.98
N TRP A 579 15.63 11.42 29.85
CA TRP A 579 15.03 11.94 28.62
C TRP A 579 15.33 13.42 28.41
N ARG A 580 15.27 14.20 29.50
CA ARG A 580 15.58 15.65 29.46
C ARG A 580 17.07 15.90 29.15
N ASP A 581 17.96 15.06 29.68
CA ASP A 581 19.41 15.20 29.51
C ASP A 581 19.85 14.93 28.07
N LEU A 582 19.03 14.29 27.23
CA LEU A 582 19.33 14.11 25.80
C LEU A 582 19.46 15.43 25.01
N ASP A 583 18.88 16.54 25.50
CA ASP A 583 18.98 17.86 24.88
C ASP A 583 20.29 18.59 25.24
N LEU A 584 20.99 18.12 26.24
CA LEU A 584 22.24 18.74 26.66
C LEU A 584 23.37 18.45 25.66
N PRO A 585 24.28 19.41 25.39
CA PRO A 585 25.46 19.15 24.59
C PRO A 585 26.33 18.08 25.29
N ASP A 586 27.02 17.29 24.47
CA ASP A 586 27.93 16.27 25.00
C ASP A 586 28.92 16.93 25.96
N ARG A 587 28.97 16.46 27.20
CA ARG A 587 30.03 16.88 28.12
C ARG A 587 31.33 16.38 27.54
N GLU A 588 32.18 17.29 27.07
CA GLU A 588 33.56 16.96 26.73
C GLU A 588 34.21 16.30 27.96
N GLU A 589 34.48 14.98 27.86
CA GLU A 589 35.32 14.27 28.82
C GLU A 589 36.80 14.54 28.59
#